data_d50fdca06d502306c5a7a320ca7c5472
#
_entry.id   d50fdca06d502306c5a7a320ca7c5472
#
_cell.length_a   1.000
_cell.length_b   1.000
_cell.length_c   1.000
_cell.angle_alpha   90.00
_cell.angle_beta   90.00
_cell.angle_gamma   90.00
#
_symmetry.space_group_name_H-M   'P 1'
#
loop_
_entity.id
_entity.type
_entity.pdbx_description
1 polymer ?
#
loop_
_entity_poly.entity_id
_entity_poly.type
_entity_poly.pdbx_seq_one_letter_code
_entity_poly.pdbx_strand_id
1 'polypeptide(L)'
;MGKTGFKKVLLGMSGGIDSAIVATIAADALGPENVRCAMLPSEYTSEASLEDAKACAEALGCRYDFVPIAQGRAAITDTLAPLFEGLDEGLTEENTQSRLRGLLLMAMSNKFGEMVLTTGNKSEVAVGYATIYGDMAGGYNPIKDLYKMRVFETWRWRNTKERDGMMGPEGEVIPERIITKPPSAELRDDQKDSDSLPDYPVLDAILEMLVDDDASVADCVAAGFDRDVVK
;
A
#
# COMPACT_ATOMS: atom_id res chain seq x y z
N MET A 1 17.30 -9.76 -1.18
CA MET A 1 17.15 -11.04 -1.89
C MET A 1 18.38 -11.94 -1.72
N GLY A 2 19.58 -11.55 -2.17
CA GLY A 2 20.76 -12.42 -2.10
C GLY A 2 21.14 -12.99 -0.73
N LYS A 3 20.87 -12.28 0.37
CA LYS A 3 21.17 -12.75 1.74
C LYS A 3 20.11 -13.68 2.33
N THR A 4 18.87 -13.62 1.85
CA THR A 4 17.73 -14.35 2.41
C THR A 4 17.36 -15.61 1.62
N GLY A 5 17.97 -15.79 0.43
CA GLY A 5 17.72 -16.93 -0.46
C GLY A 5 16.44 -16.84 -1.29
N PHE A 6 15.57 -15.85 -1.08
CA PHE A 6 14.40 -15.65 -1.92
C PHE A 6 14.80 -15.20 -3.33
N LYS A 7 14.20 -15.81 -4.35
CA LYS A 7 14.40 -15.45 -5.77
C LYS A 7 13.22 -14.67 -6.32
N LYS A 8 12.04 -14.81 -5.72
CA LYS A 8 10.79 -14.20 -6.15
C LYS A 8 10.15 -13.42 -5.02
N VAL A 9 9.29 -12.50 -5.39
CA VAL A 9 8.52 -11.68 -4.46
C VAL A 9 7.04 -11.72 -4.80
N LEU A 10 6.22 -11.46 -3.80
CA LEU A 10 4.80 -11.23 -3.96
C LEU A 10 4.37 -10.01 -3.17
N LEU A 11 3.33 -9.31 -3.62
CA LEU A 11 2.75 -8.15 -2.93
C LEU A 11 1.24 -8.10 -3.14
N GLY A 12 0.56 -7.42 -2.23
CA GLY A 12 -0.83 -7.01 -2.42
C GLY A 12 -0.91 -5.87 -3.43
N MET A 13 -1.66 -6.04 -4.50
CA MET A 13 -1.87 -5.04 -5.55
C MET A 13 -3.26 -4.43 -5.40
N SER A 14 -3.35 -3.29 -4.74
CA SER A 14 -4.63 -2.66 -4.39
C SER A 14 -5.22 -1.78 -5.49
N GLY A 15 -4.45 -1.43 -6.53
CA GLY A 15 -4.81 -0.41 -7.51
C GLY A 15 -4.54 1.02 -7.02
N GLY A 16 -3.85 1.20 -5.88
CA GLY A 16 -3.31 2.47 -5.40
C GLY A 16 -1.85 2.66 -5.79
N ILE A 17 -1.38 3.91 -5.71
CA ILE A 17 -0.03 4.31 -6.15
C ILE A 17 1.09 3.56 -5.41
N ASP A 18 0.94 3.30 -4.11
CA ASP A 18 1.99 2.67 -3.30
C ASP A 18 2.24 1.24 -3.76
N SER A 19 1.17 0.44 -3.94
CA SER A 19 1.29 -0.92 -4.46
C SER A 19 1.83 -0.97 -5.89
N ALA A 20 1.42 -0.02 -6.73
CA ALA A 20 1.89 0.10 -8.11
C ALA A 20 3.39 0.43 -8.19
N ILE A 21 3.88 1.37 -7.37
CA ILE A 21 5.30 1.71 -7.35
C ILE A 21 6.17 0.59 -6.77
N VAL A 22 5.69 -0.12 -5.74
CA VAL A 22 6.38 -1.29 -5.19
C VAL A 22 6.49 -2.41 -6.22
N ALA A 23 5.40 -2.71 -6.95
CA ALA A 23 5.42 -3.69 -8.04
C ALA A 23 6.42 -3.28 -9.13
N THR A 24 6.43 -2.00 -9.49
CA THR A 24 7.35 -1.44 -10.50
C THR A 24 8.81 -1.56 -10.07
N ILE A 25 9.15 -1.14 -8.83
CA ILE A 25 10.49 -1.26 -8.27
C ILE A 25 10.94 -2.73 -8.25
N ALA A 26 10.03 -3.64 -7.89
CA ALA A 26 10.31 -5.06 -7.85
C ALA A 26 10.57 -5.62 -9.26
N ALA A 27 9.76 -5.26 -10.25
CA ALA A 27 9.94 -5.66 -11.64
C ALA A 27 11.25 -5.10 -12.23
N ASP A 28 11.56 -3.84 -11.97
CA ASP A 28 12.79 -3.19 -12.42
C ASP A 28 14.06 -3.85 -11.81
N ALA A 29 13.96 -4.32 -10.57
CA ALA A 29 15.10 -4.91 -9.86
C ALA A 29 15.28 -6.42 -10.07
N LEU A 30 14.22 -7.16 -10.39
CA LEU A 30 14.22 -8.63 -10.34
C LEU A 30 13.77 -9.28 -11.66
N GLY A 31 13.20 -8.51 -12.57
CA GLY A 31 12.46 -8.98 -13.74
C GLY A 31 11.00 -9.31 -13.41
N PRO A 32 10.06 -8.98 -14.33
CA PRO A 32 8.62 -9.17 -14.12
C PRO A 32 8.23 -10.62 -13.80
N GLU A 33 8.93 -11.60 -14.35
CA GLU A 33 8.72 -13.03 -14.14
C GLU A 33 8.98 -13.49 -12.69
N ASN A 34 9.64 -12.65 -11.90
CA ASN A 34 9.96 -12.89 -10.50
C ASN A 34 9.03 -12.11 -9.55
N VAL A 35 8.03 -11.41 -10.07
CA VAL A 35 7.07 -10.60 -9.30
C VAL A 35 5.66 -11.14 -9.46
N ARG A 36 4.99 -11.36 -8.33
CA ARG A 36 3.59 -11.76 -8.26
C ARG A 36 2.78 -10.64 -7.61
N CYS A 37 1.75 -10.17 -8.30
CA CYS A 37 0.77 -9.21 -7.81
C CYS A 37 -0.52 -9.94 -7.43
N ALA A 38 -0.96 -9.82 -6.19
CA ALA A 38 -2.20 -10.42 -5.70
C ALA A 38 -3.23 -9.32 -5.41
N MET A 39 -4.35 -9.31 -6.13
CA MET A 39 -5.52 -8.48 -5.80
C MET A 39 -6.39 -9.24 -4.81
N LEU A 40 -6.64 -8.64 -3.63
CA LEU A 40 -7.42 -9.26 -2.54
C LEU A 40 -8.66 -8.39 -2.23
N PRO A 41 -9.67 -8.37 -3.13
CA PRO A 41 -10.79 -7.46 -3.00
C PRO A 41 -11.77 -7.87 -1.92
N SER A 42 -12.38 -6.87 -1.30
CA SER A 42 -13.61 -6.97 -0.51
C SER A 42 -14.78 -6.36 -1.28
N GLU A 43 -15.95 -6.30 -0.67
CA GLU A 43 -17.14 -5.61 -1.18
C GLU A 43 -16.94 -4.08 -1.31
N TYR A 44 -16.00 -3.49 -0.57
CA TYR A 44 -15.70 -2.06 -0.59
C TYR A 44 -14.69 -1.68 -1.69
N THR A 45 -14.08 -2.69 -2.33
CA THR A 45 -13.10 -2.43 -3.39
C THR A 45 -13.79 -1.94 -4.66
N SER A 46 -13.44 -0.73 -5.08
CA SER A 46 -14.03 -0.10 -6.26
C SER A 46 -13.67 -0.82 -7.55
N GLU A 47 -14.57 -0.78 -8.55
CA GLU A 47 -14.30 -1.31 -9.89
C GLU A 47 -13.03 -0.68 -10.49
N ALA A 48 -12.85 0.63 -10.30
CA ALA A 48 -11.66 1.36 -10.74
C ALA A 48 -10.38 0.77 -10.15
N SER A 49 -10.37 0.40 -8.86
CA SER A 49 -9.21 -0.24 -8.22
C SER A 49 -8.92 -1.63 -8.78
N LEU A 50 -9.96 -2.42 -9.11
CA LEU A 50 -9.81 -3.73 -9.74
C LEU A 50 -9.17 -3.61 -11.13
N GLU A 51 -9.69 -2.69 -11.95
CA GLU A 51 -9.16 -2.42 -13.29
C GLU A 51 -7.73 -1.89 -13.24
N ASP A 52 -7.45 -0.92 -12.36
CA ASP A 52 -6.14 -0.29 -12.21
C ASP A 52 -5.07 -1.29 -11.76
N ALA A 53 -5.38 -2.14 -10.77
CA ALA A 53 -4.48 -3.19 -10.30
C ALA A 53 -4.11 -4.16 -11.43
N LYS A 54 -5.13 -4.60 -12.19
CA LYS A 54 -4.94 -5.50 -13.31
C LYS A 54 -4.13 -4.84 -14.44
N ALA A 55 -4.51 -3.64 -14.85
CA ALA A 55 -3.84 -2.91 -15.92
C ALA A 55 -2.35 -2.65 -15.60
N CYS A 56 -2.05 -2.26 -14.37
CA CYS A 56 -0.66 -2.04 -13.94
C CYS A 56 0.15 -3.35 -13.93
N ALA A 57 -0.41 -4.45 -13.41
CA ALA A 57 0.28 -5.74 -13.40
C ALA A 57 0.53 -6.27 -14.84
N GLU A 58 -0.43 -6.09 -15.75
CA GLU A 58 -0.31 -6.45 -17.16
C GLU A 58 0.73 -5.57 -17.88
N ALA A 59 0.73 -4.26 -17.65
CA ALA A 59 1.72 -3.33 -18.23
C ALA A 59 3.15 -3.66 -17.77
N LEU A 60 3.30 -4.09 -16.50
CA LEU A 60 4.56 -4.56 -15.96
C LEU A 60 4.98 -5.95 -16.48
N GLY A 61 4.07 -6.73 -17.04
CA GLY A 61 4.31 -8.13 -17.39
C GLY A 61 4.43 -9.06 -16.17
N CYS A 62 3.92 -8.64 -15.02
CA CYS A 62 3.95 -9.41 -13.78
C CYS A 62 2.81 -10.43 -13.74
N ARG A 63 3.01 -11.50 -12.96
CA ARG A 63 1.91 -12.42 -12.66
C ARG A 63 0.85 -11.70 -11.82
N TYR A 64 -0.42 -11.84 -12.21
CA TYR A 64 -1.57 -11.30 -11.50
C TYR A 64 -2.47 -12.43 -11.01
N ASP A 65 -2.77 -12.47 -9.71
CA ASP A 65 -3.69 -13.41 -9.08
C ASP A 65 -4.85 -12.63 -8.42
N PHE A 66 -6.09 -13.11 -8.61
CA PHE A 66 -7.28 -12.53 -8.02
C PHE A 66 -7.80 -13.42 -6.90
N VAL A 67 -7.77 -12.92 -5.66
CA VAL A 67 -8.03 -13.69 -4.43
C VAL A 67 -9.03 -12.94 -3.53
N PRO A 68 -10.36 -13.05 -3.77
CA PRO A 68 -11.37 -12.35 -2.98
C PRO A 68 -11.34 -12.77 -1.51
N ILE A 69 -11.50 -11.79 -0.60
CA ILE A 69 -11.47 -12.03 0.85
C ILE A 69 -12.87 -12.26 1.46
N ALA A 70 -13.93 -12.09 0.71
CA ALA A 70 -15.32 -12.10 1.20
C ALA A 70 -15.69 -13.33 2.03
N GLN A 71 -15.34 -14.55 1.56
CA GLN A 71 -15.61 -15.78 2.31
C GLN A 71 -14.85 -15.86 3.64
N GLY A 72 -13.57 -15.48 3.63
CA GLY A 72 -12.76 -15.46 4.86
C GLY A 72 -13.28 -14.43 5.86
N ARG A 73 -13.67 -13.24 5.38
CA ARG A 73 -14.29 -12.20 6.20
C ARG A 73 -15.60 -12.71 6.82
N ALA A 74 -16.50 -13.25 6.03
CA ALA A 74 -17.78 -13.80 6.53
C ALA A 74 -17.57 -14.85 7.62
N ALA A 75 -16.64 -15.79 7.42
CA ALA A 75 -16.34 -16.82 8.42
C ALA A 75 -15.83 -16.25 9.75
N ILE A 76 -15.01 -15.19 9.72
CA ILE A 76 -14.54 -14.50 10.94
C ILE A 76 -15.71 -13.76 11.60
N THR A 77 -16.52 -13.03 10.83
CA THR A 77 -17.68 -12.29 11.31
C THR A 77 -18.68 -13.24 12.00
N ASP A 78 -19.05 -14.34 11.35
CA ASP A 78 -19.97 -15.34 11.91
C ASP A 78 -19.42 -15.97 13.19
N THR A 79 -18.12 -16.23 13.25
CA THR A 79 -17.47 -16.80 14.45
C THR A 79 -17.54 -15.85 15.65
N LEU A 80 -17.40 -14.55 15.40
CA LEU A 80 -17.36 -13.53 16.46
C LEU A 80 -18.74 -12.90 16.76
N ALA A 81 -19.73 -13.12 15.90
CA ALA A 81 -21.08 -12.53 16.04
C ALA A 81 -21.69 -12.70 17.44
N PRO A 82 -21.61 -13.87 18.13
CA PRO A 82 -22.15 -14.02 19.47
C PRO A 82 -21.45 -13.15 20.53
N LEU A 83 -20.19 -12.73 20.26
CA LEU A 83 -19.41 -11.88 21.17
C LEU A 83 -19.64 -10.39 20.92
N PHE A 84 -20.06 -10.04 19.70
CA PHE A 84 -20.23 -8.65 19.26
C PHE A 84 -21.71 -8.23 19.20
N GLU A 85 -22.62 -9.05 19.72
CA GLU A 85 -24.05 -8.75 19.73
C GLU A 85 -24.33 -7.38 20.38
N GLY A 86 -25.00 -6.49 19.63
CA GLY A 86 -25.34 -5.14 20.09
C GLY A 86 -24.22 -4.11 19.99
N LEU A 87 -23.07 -4.45 19.40
CA LEU A 87 -21.98 -3.51 19.07
C LEU A 87 -22.06 -3.10 17.59
N ASP A 88 -21.78 -1.81 17.34
CA ASP A 88 -21.73 -1.28 15.97
C ASP A 88 -20.44 -1.71 15.26
N GLU A 89 -20.52 -1.85 13.91
CA GLU A 89 -19.34 -2.04 13.06
C GLU A 89 -18.41 -0.81 13.10
N GLY A 90 -17.11 -1.04 12.90
CA GLY A 90 -16.12 0.05 12.89
C GLY A 90 -14.70 -0.44 12.61
N LEU A 91 -13.75 0.09 13.35
CA LEU A 91 -12.32 -0.20 13.19
C LEU A 91 -11.98 -1.69 13.28
N THR A 92 -12.77 -2.48 14.01
CA THR A 92 -12.57 -3.94 14.13
C THR A 92 -12.74 -4.61 12.78
N GLU A 93 -13.77 -4.27 12.03
CA GLU A 93 -14.10 -4.84 10.73
C GLU A 93 -13.10 -4.38 9.66
N GLU A 94 -12.69 -3.11 9.69
CA GLU A 94 -11.63 -2.57 8.83
C GLU A 94 -10.30 -3.32 9.05
N ASN A 95 -9.87 -3.42 10.31
CA ASN A 95 -8.64 -4.10 10.67
C ASN A 95 -8.68 -5.62 10.40
N THR A 96 -9.85 -6.25 10.51
CA THR A 96 -10.04 -7.67 10.16
C THR A 96 -9.77 -7.90 8.68
N GLN A 97 -10.24 -7.02 7.80
CA GLN A 97 -9.96 -7.11 6.36
C GLN A 97 -8.47 -6.99 6.06
N SER A 98 -7.79 -5.99 6.65
CA SER A 98 -6.35 -5.79 6.47
C SER A 98 -5.55 -7.01 6.94
N ARG A 99 -5.87 -7.56 8.13
CA ARG A 99 -5.20 -8.76 8.68
C ARG A 99 -5.48 -10.01 7.87
N LEU A 100 -6.69 -10.17 7.34
CA LEU A 100 -7.01 -11.30 6.47
C LEU A 100 -6.22 -11.24 5.15
N ARG A 101 -6.04 -10.06 4.56
CA ARG A 101 -5.15 -9.87 3.41
C ARG A 101 -3.71 -10.26 3.75
N GLY A 102 -3.19 -9.79 4.90
CA GLY A 102 -1.87 -10.16 5.38
C GLY A 102 -1.70 -11.67 5.57
N LEU A 103 -2.68 -12.34 6.18
CA LEU A 103 -2.69 -13.80 6.35
C LEU A 103 -2.63 -14.53 5.01
N LEU A 104 -3.44 -14.13 4.04
CA LEU A 104 -3.47 -14.75 2.70
C LEU A 104 -2.13 -14.56 1.97
N LEU A 105 -1.56 -13.36 1.99
CA LEU A 105 -0.24 -13.08 1.41
C LEU A 105 0.84 -13.94 2.07
N MET A 106 0.85 -14.06 3.39
CA MET A 106 1.81 -14.91 4.10
C MET A 106 1.62 -16.41 3.81
N ALA A 107 0.38 -16.87 3.65
CA ALA A 107 0.11 -18.25 3.23
C ALA A 107 0.63 -18.53 1.81
N MET A 108 0.42 -17.59 0.88
CA MET A 108 0.97 -17.66 -0.48
C MET A 108 2.50 -17.66 -0.46
N SER A 109 3.11 -16.76 0.35
CA SER A 109 4.56 -16.67 0.56
C SER A 109 5.14 -18.03 0.97
N ASN A 110 4.57 -18.63 2.00
CA ASN A 110 5.03 -19.94 2.50
C ASN A 110 4.86 -21.05 1.46
N LYS A 111 3.77 -21.02 0.69
CA LYS A 111 3.46 -22.06 -0.29
C LYS A 111 4.35 -21.97 -1.54
N PHE A 112 4.65 -20.75 -1.99
CA PHE A 112 5.39 -20.53 -3.24
C PHE A 112 6.87 -20.21 -3.02
N GLY A 113 7.32 -19.99 -1.78
CA GLY A 113 8.69 -19.58 -1.48
C GLY A 113 9.00 -18.18 -1.99
N GLU A 114 8.03 -17.26 -1.99
CA GLU A 114 8.14 -15.89 -2.44
C GLU A 114 8.13 -14.93 -1.26
N MET A 115 9.02 -13.92 -1.24
CA MET A 115 9.04 -12.93 -0.15
C MET A 115 7.90 -11.95 -0.30
N VAL A 116 7.13 -11.71 0.76
CA VAL A 116 6.11 -10.65 0.76
C VAL A 116 6.78 -9.29 0.85
N LEU A 117 6.45 -8.39 -0.10
CA LEU A 117 6.76 -6.97 -0.03
C LEU A 117 5.56 -6.23 0.57
N THR A 118 5.82 -5.34 1.52
CA THR A 118 4.82 -4.40 2.03
C THR A 118 4.85 -3.11 1.24
N THR A 119 3.76 -2.36 1.26
CA THR A 119 3.55 -1.19 0.41
C THR A 119 3.29 0.11 1.20
N GLY A 120 3.48 0.10 2.52
CA GLY A 120 3.32 1.29 3.36
C GLY A 120 4.43 2.30 3.11
N ASN A 121 4.10 3.56 2.87
CA ASN A 121 5.06 4.65 2.73
C ASN A 121 5.41 5.28 4.09
N LYS A 122 6.41 6.18 4.11
CA LYS A 122 6.91 6.82 5.34
C LYS A 122 5.84 7.67 6.02
N SER A 123 5.00 8.39 5.27
CA SER A 123 3.95 9.25 5.82
C SER A 123 2.93 8.44 6.61
N GLU A 124 2.42 7.35 6.04
CA GLU A 124 1.45 6.45 6.68
C GLU A 124 2.02 5.79 7.94
N VAL A 125 3.25 5.28 7.86
CA VAL A 125 3.92 4.61 8.98
C VAL A 125 4.21 5.60 10.11
N ALA A 126 4.64 6.83 9.80
CA ALA A 126 4.97 7.83 10.81
C ALA A 126 3.78 8.26 11.68
N VAL A 127 2.57 8.30 11.11
CA VAL A 127 1.35 8.66 11.84
C VAL A 127 0.54 7.44 12.31
N GLY A 128 1.03 6.22 12.06
CA GLY A 128 0.32 5.00 12.45
C GLY A 128 -0.91 4.69 11.60
N TYR A 129 -1.02 5.25 10.39
CA TYR A 129 -2.09 4.92 9.43
C TYR A 129 -1.79 3.58 8.75
N ALA A 130 -1.77 2.53 9.57
CA ALA A 130 -1.43 1.18 9.16
C ALA A 130 -2.00 0.16 10.18
N THR A 131 -2.28 -1.04 9.72
CA THR A 131 -2.79 -2.13 10.57
C THR A 131 -1.67 -3.10 10.91
N ILE A 132 -1.34 -3.22 12.20
CA ILE A 132 -0.38 -4.21 12.71
C ILE A 132 -0.86 -5.61 12.34
N TYR A 133 0.04 -6.43 11.78
CA TYR A 133 -0.22 -7.78 11.25
C TYR A 133 -1.19 -7.82 10.05
N GLY A 134 -1.53 -6.65 9.48
CA GLY A 134 -2.31 -6.51 8.25
C GLY A 134 -1.43 -6.11 7.07
N ASP A 135 -1.57 -4.89 6.61
CA ASP A 135 -0.80 -4.28 5.51
C ASP A 135 0.70 -4.12 5.81
N MET A 136 1.08 -4.14 7.09
CA MET A 136 2.49 -4.18 7.53
C MET A 136 3.10 -5.58 7.49
N ALA A 137 2.32 -6.65 7.20
CA ALA A 137 2.82 -8.02 7.20
C ALA A 137 3.67 -8.30 5.95
N GLY A 138 4.98 -8.46 6.13
CA GLY A 138 5.90 -8.78 5.04
C GLY A 138 7.36 -8.85 5.47
N GLY A 139 8.21 -9.24 4.52
CA GLY A 139 9.66 -9.41 4.77
C GLY A 139 10.52 -8.22 4.38
N TYR A 140 10.00 -7.32 3.55
CA TYR A 140 10.72 -6.12 3.11
C TYR A 140 9.74 -5.05 2.61
N ASN A 141 10.06 -3.80 2.91
CA ASN A 141 9.30 -2.63 2.43
C ASN A 141 10.20 -1.74 1.56
N PRO A 142 9.99 -1.71 0.23
CA PRO A 142 10.83 -0.94 -0.69
C PRO A 142 10.69 0.58 -0.58
N ILE A 143 9.54 1.07 -0.10
CA ILE A 143 9.22 2.51 -0.04
C ILE A 143 9.08 3.05 1.38
N LYS A 144 9.55 2.32 2.39
CA LYS A 144 9.42 2.70 3.80
C LYS A 144 10.06 4.05 4.16
N ASP A 145 11.03 4.49 3.37
CA ASP A 145 11.76 5.75 3.56
C ASP A 145 11.26 6.88 2.64
N LEU A 146 10.22 6.63 1.83
CA LEU A 146 9.61 7.62 0.94
C LEU A 146 8.34 8.20 1.54
N TYR A 147 8.30 9.52 1.69
CA TYR A 147 7.07 10.24 1.95
C TYR A 147 6.11 10.14 0.75
N LYS A 148 4.81 10.31 0.97
CA LYS A 148 3.78 10.16 -0.07
C LYS A 148 4.04 11.01 -1.30
N MET A 149 4.44 12.27 -1.12
CA MET A 149 4.77 13.14 -2.26
C MET A 149 5.99 12.63 -3.04
N ARG A 150 6.97 12.01 -2.38
CA ARG A 150 8.12 11.37 -3.03
C ARG A 150 7.73 10.10 -3.79
N VAL A 151 6.70 9.36 -3.34
CA VAL A 151 6.13 8.24 -4.10
C VAL A 151 5.57 8.74 -5.43
N PHE A 152 4.79 9.85 -5.43
CA PHE A 152 4.30 10.47 -6.66
C PHE A 152 5.42 10.98 -7.58
N GLU A 153 6.47 11.58 -7.04
CA GLU A 153 7.64 12.01 -7.83
C GLU A 153 8.37 10.83 -8.45
N THR A 154 8.54 9.74 -7.70
CA THR A 154 9.18 8.50 -8.17
C THR A 154 8.41 7.90 -9.34
N TRP A 155 7.07 7.89 -9.26
CA TRP A 155 6.23 7.46 -10.37
C TRP A 155 6.46 8.30 -11.64
N ARG A 156 6.37 9.64 -11.53
CA ARG A 156 6.58 10.54 -12.67
C ARG A 156 7.94 10.30 -13.31
N TRP A 157 8.96 10.18 -12.46
CA TRP A 157 10.31 9.90 -12.92
C TRP A 157 10.38 8.55 -13.61
N ARG A 158 9.75 7.48 -13.10
CA ARG A 158 9.80 6.14 -13.68
C ARG A 158 9.07 6.04 -15.02
N ASN A 159 7.93 6.66 -15.17
CA ASN A 159 7.15 6.61 -16.42
C ASN A 159 7.75 7.45 -17.57
N THR A 160 8.63 8.41 -17.27
CA THR A 160 9.09 9.40 -18.28
C THR A 160 10.48 9.16 -18.82
N LYS A 161 11.26 8.23 -18.27
CA LYS A 161 12.67 8.04 -18.68
C LYS A 161 13.01 6.58 -18.94
N GLU A 162 13.72 6.35 -20.03
CA GLU A 162 14.43 5.10 -20.28
C GLU A 162 15.59 4.93 -19.32
N ARG A 163 15.91 3.67 -18.95
CA ARG A 163 16.91 3.37 -17.93
C ARG A 163 17.72 2.14 -18.26
N ASP A 164 18.99 2.37 -18.45
CA ASP A 164 19.95 1.29 -18.57
C ASP A 164 20.01 0.46 -17.28
N GLY A 165 19.95 -0.84 -17.44
CA GLY A 165 20.14 -1.81 -16.35
C GLY A 165 18.89 -2.16 -15.53
N MET A 166 17.72 -1.62 -15.83
CA MET A 166 16.45 -2.08 -15.27
C MET A 166 15.90 -3.27 -16.04
N MET A 167 15.32 -4.23 -15.32
CA MET A 167 14.78 -5.47 -15.91
C MET A 167 13.29 -5.36 -16.26
N GLY A 168 12.60 -4.35 -15.75
CA GLY A 168 11.20 -4.07 -16.05
C GLY A 168 11.01 -3.48 -17.44
N PRO A 169 9.77 -3.44 -17.95
CA PRO A 169 9.46 -2.90 -19.26
C PRO A 169 9.70 -1.38 -19.33
N GLU A 170 10.03 -0.90 -20.51
CA GLU A 170 10.21 0.53 -20.79
C GLU A 170 8.87 1.27 -20.87
N GLY A 171 8.92 2.60 -20.73
CA GLY A 171 7.78 3.48 -20.89
C GLY A 171 6.84 3.53 -19.72
N GLU A 172 5.60 3.89 -19.98
CA GLU A 172 4.56 4.06 -18.98
C GLU A 172 4.00 2.71 -18.52
N VAL A 173 4.22 2.37 -17.24
CA VAL A 173 3.77 1.10 -16.63
C VAL A 173 2.74 1.30 -15.52
N ILE A 174 2.62 2.51 -14.99
CA ILE A 174 1.61 2.87 -13.99
C ILE A 174 0.62 3.82 -14.67
N PRO A 175 -0.66 3.40 -14.86
CA PRO A 175 -1.68 4.23 -15.47
C PRO A 175 -1.89 5.55 -14.73
N GLU A 176 -2.09 6.65 -15.47
CA GLU A 176 -2.31 7.98 -14.90
C GLU A 176 -3.53 8.04 -13.96
N ARG A 177 -4.55 7.22 -14.20
CA ARG A 177 -5.73 7.14 -13.34
C ARG A 177 -5.38 6.76 -11.89
N ILE A 178 -4.37 5.90 -11.68
CA ILE A 178 -3.87 5.53 -10.34
C ILE A 178 -3.37 6.77 -9.56
N ILE A 179 -2.88 7.78 -10.27
CA ILE A 179 -2.31 9.00 -9.69
C ILE A 179 -3.38 10.05 -9.40
N THR A 180 -4.36 10.15 -10.30
CA THR A 180 -5.42 11.17 -10.20
C THR A 180 -6.53 10.77 -9.24
N LYS A 181 -6.64 9.46 -8.94
CA LYS A 181 -7.59 8.95 -7.96
C LYS A 181 -7.19 9.37 -6.55
N PRO A 182 -8.13 9.90 -5.73
CA PRO A 182 -7.85 10.18 -4.33
C PRO A 182 -7.37 8.91 -3.59
N PRO A 183 -6.32 9.00 -2.76
CA PRO A 183 -5.87 7.88 -1.95
C PRO A 183 -6.96 7.40 -0.99
N SER A 184 -7.10 6.07 -0.89
CA SER A 184 -8.08 5.41 -0.01
C SER A 184 -7.62 4.00 0.33
N ALA A 185 -7.87 3.56 1.57
CA ALA A 185 -7.66 2.18 2.01
C ALA A 185 -8.80 1.24 1.57
N GLU A 186 -9.94 1.76 1.13
CA GLU A 186 -11.13 1.00 0.65
C GLU A 186 -11.57 -0.14 1.63
N LEU A 187 -11.60 0.18 2.93
CA LEU A 187 -12.02 -0.76 3.99
C LEU A 187 -13.48 -0.55 4.43
N ARG A 188 -14.10 0.56 4.02
CA ARG A 188 -15.51 0.94 4.22
C ARG A 188 -16.00 1.79 3.05
N ASP A 189 -17.32 2.01 2.99
CA ASP A 189 -17.95 2.83 1.94
C ASP A 189 -17.40 4.27 1.92
N ASP A 190 -17.17 4.79 0.73
CA ASP A 190 -16.72 6.17 0.44
C ASP A 190 -15.49 6.64 1.22
N GLN A 191 -14.68 5.73 1.76
CA GLN A 191 -13.47 6.06 2.53
C GLN A 191 -12.45 6.84 1.69
N LYS A 192 -11.84 7.86 2.31
CA LYS A 192 -10.68 8.59 1.79
C LYS A 192 -9.66 8.77 2.90
N ASP A 193 -8.38 8.79 2.54
CA ASP A 193 -7.31 9.06 3.52
C ASP A 193 -7.49 10.44 4.19
N SER A 194 -8.03 11.43 3.44
CA SER A 194 -8.36 12.77 3.95
C SER A 194 -9.46 12.80 5.04
N ASP A 195 -10.16 11.69 5.27
CA ASP A 195 -11.10 11.59 6.39
C ASP A 195 -10.37 11.53 7.76
N SER A 196 -9.12 11.09 7.75
CA SER A 196 -8.31 10.84 8.95
C SER A 196 -6.97 11.56 8.96
N LEU A 197 -6.47 11.97 7.81
CA LEU A 197 -5.16 12.60 7.63
C LEU A 197 -5.30 14.00 7.01
N PRO A 198 -4.38 14.92 7.32
CA PRO A 198 -4.22 16.15 6.55
C PRO A 198 -3.87 15.83 5.10
N ASP A 199 -4.05 16.80 4.20
CA ASP A 199 -3.56 16.67 2.82
C ASP A 199 -2.07 16.31 2.81
N TYR A 200 -1.68 15.31 2.01
CA TYR A 200 -0.32 14.78 2.01
C TYR A 200 0.80 15.82 1.82
N PRO A 201 0.66 16.89 0.99
CA PRO A 201 1.69 17.95 0.94
C PRO A 201 1.93 18.64 2.28
N VAL A 202 0.90 18.81 3.09
CA VAL A 202 0.98 19.42 4.43
C VAL A 202 1.53 18.40 5.42
N LEU A 203 1.01 17.18 5.39
CA LEU A 203 1.45 16.09 6.27
C LEU A 203 2.94 15.81 6.09
N ASP A 204 3.39 15.64 4.85
CA ASP A 204 4.78 15.33 4.55
C ASP A 204 5.73 16.45 5.01
N ALA A 205 5.36 17.72 4.78
CA ALA A 205 6.17 18.85 5.22
C ALA A 205 6.29 18.94 6.75
N ILE A 206 5.21 18.63 7.49
CA ILE A 206 5.25 18.55 8.96
C ILE A 206 6.14 17.38 9.41
N LEU A 207 5.99 16.21 8.78
CA LEU A 207 6.76 15.03 9.12
C LEU A 207 8.25 15.18 8.80
N GLU A 208 8.62 15.83 7.69
CA GLU A 208 10.03 16.19 7.39
C GLU A 208 10.64 17.00 8.54
N MET A 209 9.93 18.02 9.04
CA MET A 209 10.41 18.83 10.17
C MET A 209 10.51 18.00 11.46
N LEU A 210 9.48 17.23 11.82
CA LEU A 210 9.44 16.52 13.09
C LEU A 210 10.37 15.30 13.13
N VAL A 211 10.48 14.55 12.01
CA VAL A 211 11.15 13.24 11.95
C VAL A 211 12.57 13.37 11.39
N ASP A 212 12.78 14.16 10.34
CA ASP A 212 14.08 14.24 9.68
C ASP A 212 14.92 15.37 10.24
N ASP A 213 14.32 16.52 10.59
CA ASP A 213 14.99 17.69 11.13
C ASP A 213 14.98 17.76 12.68
N ASP A 214 14.30 16.81 13.34
CA ASP A 214 14.18 16.72 14.82
C ASP A 214 13.58 18.02 15.43
N ALA A 215 12.72 18.72 14.65
CA ALA A 215 12.07 19.96 15.05
C ALA A 215 10.97 19.73 16.07
N SER A 216 10.67 20.73 16.89
CA SER A 216 9.58 20.68 17.85
C SER A 216 8.23 21.07 17.21
N VAL A 217 7.13 20.72 17.88
CA VAL A 217 5.78 21.22 17.52
C VAL A 217 5.74 22.75 17.45
N ALA A 218 6.51 23.44 18.33
CA ALA A 218 6.57 24.89 18.34
C ALA A 218 7.27 25.45 17.07
N ASP A 219 8.29 24.75 16.57
CA ASP A 219 8.98 25.13 15.34
C ASP A 219 8.08 24.96 14.11
N CYS A 220 7.30 23.88 14.05
CA CYS A 220 6.31 23.69 12.98
C CYS A 220 5.25 24.81 12.98
N VAL A 221 4.75 25.17 14.15
CA VAL A 221 3.79 26.29 14.28
C VAL A 221 4.43 27.63 13.87
N ALA A 222 5.70 27.85 14.23
CA ALA A 222 6.43 29.04 13.81
C ALA A 222 6.68 29.10 12.29
N ALA A 223 6.78 27.94 11.64
CA ALA A 223 6.85 27.81 10.19
C ALA A 223 5.50 28.02 9.48
N GLY A 224 4.39 28.17 10.22
CA GLY A 224 3.07 28.52 9.69
C GLY A 224 2.09 27.36 9.63
N PHE A 225 2.42 26.18 10.14
CA PHE A 225 1.47 25.06 10.22
C PHE A 225 0.48 25.24 11.37
N ASP A 226 -0.76 24.78 11.16
CA ASP A 226 -1.79 24.79 12.20
C ASP A 226 -1.40 23.87 13.36
N ARG A 227 -1.54 24.38 14.59
CA ARG A 227 -1.13 23.69 15.80
C ARG A 227 -1.90 22.38 16.05
N ASP A 228 -3.18 22.34 15.69
CA ASP A 228 -4.02 21.18 15.93
C ASP A 228 -3.79 20.10 14.88
N VAL A 229 -3.28 20.48 13.70
CA VAL A 229 -2.82 19.56 12.67
C VAL A 229 -1.45 18.95 13.03
N VAL A 230 -0.56 19.71 13.69
CA VAL A 230 0.79 19.24 14.08
C VAL A 230 0.77 18.29 15.29
N LYS A 231 -0.28 18.32 16.12
CA LYS A 231 -0.41 17.47 17.32
C LYS A 231 -0.95 16.09 17.01
#